data_d4fc11cedadfb94fe23127371a6e0056
#
_entry.id   d4fc11cedadfb94fe23127371a6e0056
#
_cell.length_a   1.000
_cell.length_b   1.000
_cell.length_c   1.000
_cell.angle_alpha   90.00
_cell.angle_beta   90.00
_cell.angle_gamma   90.00
#
_symmetry.space_group_name_H-M   'P 1'
#
loop_
_entity.id
_entity.type
_entity.pdbx_description
1 polymer ?
#
loop_
_entity_poly.entity_id
_entity_poly.type
_entity_poly.pdbx_seq_one_letter_code
_entity_poly.pdbx_strand_id
1 'polypeptide(L)'
;YSLEGSWDPFFPLVMAAEHAPELDIATGIAVAFPRNPMHLAYQAWDLQKFSKGKFLLGIGSQVKAHIEKRFGVDFNPPAPRMREYILALKAIFDCWQNGTALNFHGNYFRHTLMTPMFNPGPLECKPPPVLLGALGPLMTEVAGEVADGLIVHPFNSMPFLTDHALPAVHRGLAKSGRARGDFILQI
;
A
#
# COMPACT_ATOMS: atom_id res chain seq x y z
N TYR A 1 -12.21 -1.46 8.38
CA TYR A 1 -10.74 -1.38 8.45
C TYR A 1 -10.20 -2.28 9.54
N SER A 2 -9.07 -2.97 9.25
CA SER A 2 -8.27 -3.68 10.24
C SER A 2 -6.95 -2.93 10.48
N LEU A 3 -6.65 -2.66 11.76
CA LEU A 3 -5.47 -1.91 12.22
C LEU A 3 -4.39 -2.89 12.71
N GLU A 4 -3.13 -2.65 12.36
CA GLU A 4 -1.99 -3.36 12.95
C GLU A 4 -1.63 -2.79 14.33
N GLY A 5 -2.11 -3.43 15.36
CA GLY A 5 -1.84 -3.11 16.76
C GLY A 5 -1.29 -4.32 17.51
N SER A 6 -2.14 -4.95 18.34
CA SER A 6 -1.82 -6.20 19.05
C SER A 6 -1.99 -7.45 18.18
N TRP A 7 -2.61 -7.32 17.02
CA TRP A 7 -2.94 -8.39 16.09
C TRP A 7 -2.40 -8.09 14.69
N ASP A 8 -2.16 -9.16 13.91
CA ASP A 8 -1.88 -9.01 12.48
C ASP A 8 -3.14 -8.47 11.76
N PRO A 9 -3.03 -7.46 10.89
CA PRO A 9 -4.19 -6.81 10.30
C PRO A 9 -4.90 -7.66 9.23
N PHE A 10 -4.27 -8.71 8.70
CA PHE A 10 -4.82 -9.50 7.60
C PHE A 10 -5.79 -10.59 8.07
N PHE A 11 -5.51 -11.27 9.19
CA PHE A 11 -6.37 -12.36 9.66
C PHE A 11 -7.82 -11.96 9.91
N PRO A 12 -8.12 -10.83 10.58
CA PRO A 12 -9.52 -10.39 10.73
C PRO A 12 -10.21 -10.10 9.41
N LEU A 13 -9.46 -9.68 8.38
CA LEU A 13 -10.01 -9.38 7.06
C LEU A 13 -10.38 -10.64 6.28
N VAL A 14 -9.68 -11.76 6.48
CA VAL A 14 -10.11 -13.06 5.93
C VAL A 14 -11.48 -13.45 6.47
N MET A 15 -11.68 -13.30 7.79
CA MET A 15 -12.97 -13.57 8.42
C MET A 15 -14.06 -12.62 7.93
N ALA A 16 -13.72 -11.33 7.75
CA ALA A 16 -14.66 -10.35 7.22
C ALA A 16 -15.06 -10.66 5.77
N ALA A 17 -14.12 -11.06 4.92
CA ALA A 17 -14.40 -11.46 3.54
C ALA A 17 -15.35 -12.67 3.45
N GLU A 18 -15.25 -13.61 4.40
CA GLU A 18 -16.11 -14.80 4.47
C GLU A 18 -17.52 -14.48 4.99
N HIS A 19 -17.61 -13.69 6.08
CA HIS A 19 -18.88 -13.48 6.80
C HIS A 19 -19.64 -12.22 6.39
N ALA A 20 -19.01 -11.29 5.70
CA ALA A 20 -19.61 -10.03 5.23
C ALA A 20 -19.14 -9.70 3.81
N PRO A 21 -19.46 -10.55 2.82
CA PRO A 21 -18.95 -10.44 1.45
C PRO A 21 -19.43 -9.19 0.70
N GLU A 22 -20.42 -8.49 1.23
CA GLU A 22 -20.94 -7.22 0.69
C GLU A 22 -20.06 -6.01 1.02
N LEU A 23 -19.22 -6.11 2.06
CA LEU A 23 -18.42 -4.98 2.52
C LEU A 23 -17.09 -4.84 1.76
N ASP A 24 -16.70 -3.60 1.52
CA ASP A 24 -15.32 -3.29 1.19
C ASP A 24 -14.46 -3.41 2.45
N ILE A 25 -13.35 -4.12 2.35
CA ILE A 25 -12.43 -4.39 3.45
C ILE A 25 -11.07 -3.74 3.19
N ALA A 26 -10.40 -3.26 4.23
CA ALA A 26 -9.11 -2.63 4.08
C ALA A 26 -8.21 -2.79 5.31
N THR A 27 -6.89 -2.80 5.11
CA THR A 27 -5.94 -2.52 6.18
C THR A 27 -5.86 -1.01 6.42
N GLY A 28 -5.92 -0.58 7.67
CA GLY A 28 -5.82 0.84 8.01
C GLY A 28 -4.94 1.11 9.21
N ILE A 29 -3.67 0.86 9.10
CA ILE A 29 -2.74 0.42 8.04
C ILE A 29 -2.03 -0.89 8.40
N ALA A 30 -1.51 -1.62 7.41
CA ALA A 30 -0.46 -2.60 7.62
C ALA A 30 0.92 -1.91 7.61
N VAL A 31 1.80 -2.27 8.56
CA VAL A 31 3.14 -1.68 8.66
C VAL A 31 4.04 -2.26 7.56
N ALA A 32 4.52 -1.40 6.65
CA ALA A 32 5.21 -1.85 5.44
C ALA A 32 6.66 -2.30 5.67
N PHE A 33 7.47 -1.51 6.39
CA PHE A 33 8.92 -1.72 6.42
C PHE A 33 9.42 -3.05 6.99
N PRO A 34 8.75 -3.67 7.98
CA PRO A 34 9.11 -5.01 8.43
C PRO A 34 8.70 -6.13 7.46
N ARG A 35 7.82 -5.82 6.49
CA ARG A 35 7.32 -6.78 5.51
C ARG A 35 8.09 -6.66 4.19
N ASN A 36 8.51 -7.78 3.63
CA ASN A 36 9.04 -7.78 2.27
C ASN A 36 7.90 -7.50 1.28
N PRO A 37 8.09 -6.67 0.22
CA PRO A 37 7.06 -6.39 -0.78
C PRO A 37 6.44 -7.66 -1.40
N MET A 38 7.22 -8.71 -1.62
CA MET A 38 6.72 -9.97 -2.18
C MET A 38 5.73 -10.67 -1.23
N HIS A 39 6.04 -10.74 0.07
CA HIS A 39 5.13 -11.33 1.05
C HIS A 39 3.84 -10.51 1.19
N LEU A 40 3.96 -9.19 1.22
CA LEU A 40 2.79 -8.33 1.28
C LEU A 40 1.94 -8.42 0.01
N ALA A 41 2.58 -8.60 -1.15
CA ALA A 41 1.89 -8.79 -2.40
C ALA A 41 1.02 -10.07 -2.39
N TYR A 42 1.54 -11.20 -1.90
CA TYR A 42 0.74 -12.43 -1.76
C TYR A 42 -0.44 -12.24 -0.82
N GLN A 43 -0.22 -11.64 0.36
CA GLN A 43 -1.31 -11.38 1.32
C GLN A 43 -2.41 -10.51 0.71
N ALA A 44 -2.02 -9.45 -0.02
CA ALA A 44 -2.96 -8.56 -0.67
C ALA A 44 -3.69 -9.23 -1.85
N TRP A 45 -2.98 -10.07 -2.62
CA TRP A 45 -3.55 -10.80 -3.74
C TRP A 45 -4.60 -11.81 -3.31
N ASP A 46 -4.29 -12.59 -2.27
CA ASP A 46 -5.21 -13.56 -1.71
C ASP A 46 -6.47 -12.89 -1.15
N LEU A 47 -6.33 -11.80 -0.39
CA LEU A 47 -7.49 -11.05 0.11
C LEU A 47 -8.31 -10.41 -1.02
N GLN A 48 -7.67 -9.91 -2.06
CA GLN A 48 -8.38 -9.36 -3.22
C GLN A 48 -9.21 -10.45 -3.92
N LYS A 49 -8.64 -11.65 -4.05
CA LYS A 49 -9.33 -12.81 -4.60
C LYS A 49 -10.50 -13.26 -3.71
N PHE A 50 -10.27 -13.43 -2.40
CA PHE A 50 -11.29 -13.87 -1.45
C PHE A 50 -12.43 -12.86 -1.31
N SER A 51 -12.13 -11.57 -1.32
CA SER A 51 -13.14 -10.51 -1.27
C SER A 51 -13.80 -10.19 -2.60
N LYS A 52 -13.43 -10.91 -3.68
CA LYS A 52 -13.93 -10.69 -5.04
C LYS A 52 -13.77 -9.23 -5.52
N GLY A 53 -12.57 -8.68 -5.26
CA GLY A 53 -12.23 -7.34 -5.70
C GLY A 53 -12.55 -6.21 -4.72
N LYS A 54 -12.93 -6.53 -3.47
CA LYS A 54 -13.35 -5.54 -2.46
C LYS A 54 -12.27 -5.24 -1.41
N PHE A 55 -11.02 -5.63 -1.64
CA PHE A 55 -9.91 -5.34 -0.73
C PHE A 55 -9.13 -4.11 -1.16
N LEU A 56 -8.84 -3.21 -0.21
CA LEU A 56 -7.95 -2.06 -0.36
C LEU A 56 -6.72 -2.27 0.56
N LEU A 57 -5.53 -2.22 -0.03
CA LEU A 57 -4.28 -2.38 0.72
C LEU A 57 -3.84 -1.03 1.28
N GLY A 58 -4.21 -0.74 2.51
CA GLY A 58 -3.69 0.42 3.25
C GLY A 58 -2.39 0.09 3.96
N ILE A 59 -1.30 0.79 3.61
CA ILE A 59 0.02 0.63 4.20
C ILE A 59 0.55 1.91 4.81
N GLY A 60 1.54 1.80 5.69
CA GLY A 60 2.21 2.96 6.28
C GLY A 60 3.60 2.62 6.79
N SER A 61 4.43 3.66 7.01
CA SER A 61 5.78 3.49 7.51
C SER A 61 5.85 3.23 9.01
N GLN A 62 4.79 3.49 9.75
CA GLN A 62 4.82 3.59 11.21
C GLN A 62 5.85 4.64 11.67
N VAL A 63 6.08 4.78 12.97
CA VAL A 63 7.09 5.70 13.53
C VAL A 63 8.43 5.00 13.73
N LYS A 64 9.53 5.76 13.63
CA LYS A 64 10.89 5.26 13.71
C LYS A 64 11.14 4.33 14.89
N ALA A 65 10.69 4.72 16.09
CA ALA A 65 10.93 3.94 17.31
C ALA A 65 10.32 2.52 17.24
N HIS A 66 9.14 2.35 16.65
CA HIS A 66 8.54 1.04 16.47
C HIS A 66 9.27 0.22 15.40
N ILE A 67 9.67 0.84 14.30
CA ILE A 67 10.38 0.14 13.23
C ILE A 67 11.73 -0.38 13.71
N GLU A 68 12.54 0.47 14.36
CA GLU A 68 13.88 0.09 14.79
C GLU A 68 13.92 -0.75 16.05
N LYS A 69 13.07 -0.43 17.06
CA LYS A 69 13.16 -1.09 18.38
C LYS A 69 12.20 -2.27 18.56
N ARG A 70 11.04 -2.26 17.87
CA ARG A 70 10.05 -3.34 17.95
C ARG A 70 10.22 -4.36 16.83
N PHE A 71 10.48 -3.88 15.61
CA PHE A 71 10.61 -4.75 14.44
C PHE A 71 12.06 -5.05 14.05
N GLY A 72 13.05 -4.32 14.59
CA GLY A 72 14.48 -4.59 14.36
C GLY A 72 14.96 -4.30 12.93
N VAL A 73 14.29 -3.38 12.20
CA VAL A 73 14.65 -3.01 10.83
C VAL A 73 14.93 -1.50 10.70
N ASP A 74 15.68 -1.13 9.69
CA ASP A 74 16.01 0.28 9.42
C ASP A 74 14.78 1.09 9.02
N PHE A 75 14.67 2.30 9.55
CA PHE A 75 13.61 3.23 9.20
C PHE A 75 13.99 4.18 8.05
N ASN A 76 15.22 4.72 8.08
CA ASN A 76 15.64 5.79 7.18
C ASN A 76 16.23 5.30 5.85
N PRO A 77 16.04 6.10 4.78
CA PRO A 77 15.15 7.25 4.65
C PRO A 77 13.71 6.81 4.32
N PRO A 78 12.66 7.26 5.08
CA PRO A 78 11.33 6.65 4.97
C PRO A 78 10.59 6.95 3.65
N ALA A 79 10.62 8.19 3.15
CA ALA A 79 9.84 8.56 1.97
C ALA A 79 10.40 7.94 0.67
N PRO A 80 11.69 8.01 0.35
CA PRO A 80 12.25 7.31 -0.81
C PRO A 80 12.07 5.79 -0.73
N ARG A 81 12.25 5.20 0.45
CA ARG A 81 12.06 3.76 0.65
C ARG A 81 10.60 3.34 0.46
N MET A 82 9.64 4.13 0.95
CA MET A 82 8.20 3.85 0.76
C MET A 82 7.79 4.01 -0.71
N ARG A 83 8.31 5.03 -1.39
CA ARG A 83 8.10 5.20 -2.83
C ARG A 83 8.52 3.94 -3.59
N GLU A 84 9.71 3.46 -3.34
CA GLU A 84 10.25 2.27 -3.99
C GLU A 84 9.49 1.00 -3.59
N TYR A 85 9.06 0.90 -2.33
CA TYR A 85 8.23 -0.20 -1.83
C TYR A 85 6.92 -0.34 -2.62
N ILE A 86 6.21 0.78 -2.84
CA ILE A 86 4.96 0.80 -3.60
C ILE A 86 5.20 0.45 -5.07
N LEU A 87 6.27 0.98 -5.66
CA LEU A 87 6.64 0.63 -7.03
C LEU A 87 6.99 -0.86 -7.19
N ALA A 88 7.68 -1.44 -6.21
CA ALA A 88 7.95 -2.87 -6.17
C ALA A 88 6.67 -3.70 -6.09
N LEU A 89 5.72 -3.34 -5.22
CA LEU A 89 4.39 -3.98 -5.14
C LEU A 89 3.66 -3.92 -6.49
N LYS A 90 3.63 -2.75 -7.12
CA LYS A 90 2.95 -2.57 -8.41
C LYS A 90 3.62 -3.39 -9.52
N ALA A 91 4.94 -3.49 -9.53
CA ALA A 91 5.66 -4.35 -10.48
C ALA A 91 5.35 -5.84 -10.27
N ILE A 92 5.19 -6.28 -9.02
CA ILE A 92 4.80 -7.66 -8.69
C ILE A 92 3.35 -7.90 -9.14
N PHE A 93 2.42 -7.00 -8.85
CA PHE A 93 1.02 -7.10 -9.28
C PHE A 93 0.89 -7.11 -10.81
N ASP A 94 1.66 -6.27 -11.51
CA ASP A 94 1.67 -6.25 -12.97
C ASP A 94 2.20 -7.57 -13.57
N CYS A 95 3.26 -8.12 -12.97
CA CYS A 95 3.76 -9.44 -13.35
C CYS A 95 2.68 -10.53 -13.22
N TRP A 96 1.92 -10.54 -12.13
CA TRP A 96 0.88 -11.55 -11.90
C TRP A 96 -0.38 -11.32 -12.74
N GLN A 97 -0.80 -10.06 -12.91
CA GLN A 97 -2.02 -9.72 -13.63
C GLN A 97 -1.86 -9.80 -15.14
N ASN A 98 -0.75 -9.29 -15.66
CA ASN A 98 -0.55 -9.09 -17.08
C ASN A 98 0.52 -10.01 -17.69
N GLY A 99 1.19 -10.86 -16.88
CA GLY A 99 2.24 -11.77 -17.33
C GLY A 99 3.55 -11.06 -17.72
N THR A 100 3.75 -9.82 -17.29
CA THR A 100 4.99 -9.08 -17.54
C THR A 100 6.17 -9.71 -16.81
N ALA A 101 7.37 -9.65 -17.36
CA ALA A 101 8.55 -10.15 -16.68
C ALA A 101 8.84 -9.32 -15.42
N LEU A 102 9.00 -10.00 -14.27
CA LEU A 102 9.38 -9.31 -13.04
C LEU A 102 10.85 -8.90 -13.11
N ASN A 103 11.10 -7.62 -13.30
CA ASN A 103 12.43 -7.03 -13.45
C ASN A 103 12.53 -5.69 -12.71
N PHE A 104 12.32 -5.70 -11.40
CA PHE A 104 12.38 -4.51 -10.57
C PHE A 104 13.76 -4.38 -9.92
N HIS A 105 14.41 -3.25 -10.18
CA HIS A 105 15.72 -2.89 -9.63
C HIS A 105 15.63 -1.53 -8.94
N GLY A 106 15.66 -1.52 -7.63
CA GLY A 106 15.69 -0.31 -6.82
C GLY A 106 16.93 -0.24 -5.92
N ASN A 107 16.99 0.81 -5.11
CA ASN A 107 18.05 0.99 -4.12
C ASN A 107 17.80 0.19 -2.84
N TYR A 108 16.53 -0.06 -2.52
CA TYR A 108 16.08 -0.73 -1.29
C TYR A 108 15.51 -2.11 -1.57
N PHE A 109 14.90 -2.32 -2.75
CA PHE A 109 14.23 -3.56 -3.10
C PHE A 109 14.65 -4.02 -4.50
N ARG A 110 14.81 -5.33 -4.63
CA ARG A 110 15.12 -5.96 -5.92
C ARG A 110 14.30 -7.24 -6.07
N HIS A 111 13.50 -7.29 -7.15
CA HIS A 111 12.65 -8.44 -7.48
C HIS A 111 12.81 -8.77 -8.96
N THR A 112 13.53 -9.85 -9.27
CA THR A 112 13.93 -10.19 -10.65
C THR A 112 13.66 -11.65 -11.01
N LEU A 113 12.91 -12.36 -10.16
CA LEU A 113 12.57 -13.76 -10.41
C LEU A 113 11.10 -14.00 -10.09
N MET A 114 10.37 -14.54 -11.06
CA MET A 114 9.03 -15.10 -10.89
C MET A 114 8.94 -16.36 -11.74
N THR A 115 8.89 -17.52 -11.09
CA THR A 115 8.72 -18.80 -11.79
C THR A 115 7.25 -19.21 -11.81
N PRO A 116 6.81 -20.02 -12.78
CA PRO A 116 5.40 -20.42 -12.90
C PRO A 116 4.80 -21.00 -11.61
N MET A 117 5.59 -21.75 -10.85
CA MET A 117 5.15 -22.37 -9.60
C MET A 117 4.76 -21.36 -8.51
N PHE A 118 5.39 -20.18 -8.51
CA PHE A 118 5.17 -19.13 -7.51
C PHE A 118 4.32 -17.96 -8.03
N ASN A 119 3.89 -18.05 -9.29
CA ASN A 119 2.99 -17.05 -9.86
C ASN A 119 1.54 -17.46 -9.60
N PRO A 120 0.76 -16.68 -8.80
CA PRO A 120 -0.64 -17.01 -8.51
C PRO A 120 -1.58 -16.84 -9.71
N GLY A 121 -1.08 -16.27 -10.81
CA GLY A 121 -1.89 -15.94 -11.98
C GLY A 121 -2.75 -14.69 -11.81
N PRO A 122 -3.47 -14.30 -12.88
CA PRO A 122 -4.29 -13.11 -12.87
C PRO A 122 -5.55 -13.28 -12.00
N LEU A 123 -6.01 -12.18 -11.43
CA LEU A 123 -7.31 -12.08 -10.79
C LEU A 123 -8.42 -11.85 -11.85
N GLU A 124 -9.63 -12.27 -11.55
CA GLU A 124 -10.83 -11.93 -12.33
C GLU A 124 -11.28 -10.46 -12.13
N CYS A 125 -10.67 -9.78 -11.17
CA CYS A 125 -10.88 -8.38 -10.85
C CYS A 125 -9.57 -7.59 -10.99
N LYS A 126 -9.62 -6.28 -10.76
CA LYS A 126 -8.40 -5.44 -10.72
C LYS A 126 -7.52 -5.82 -9.53
N PRO A 127 -6.18 -5.66 -9.64
CA PRO A 127 -5.29 -5.72 -8.49
C PRO A 127 -5.75 -4.82 -7.34
N PRO A 128 -5.42 -5.14 -6.07
CA PRO A 128 -5.84 -4.32 -4.95
C PRO A 128 -5.23 -2.92 -5.06
N PRO A 129 -6.03 -1.84 -4.92
CA PRO A 129 -5.49 -0.50 -4.86
C PRO A 129 -4.63 -0.33 -3.61
N VAL A 130 -3.48 0.33 -3.76
CA VAL A 130 -2.53 0.61 -2.68
C VAL A 130 -2.78 2.00 -2.14
N LEU A 131 -3.22 2.11 -0.89
CA LEU A 131 -3.42 3.37 -0.19
C LEU A 131 -2.26 3.59 0.79
N LEU A 132 -1.73 4.81 0.85
CA LEU A 132 -0.65 5.16 1.77
C LEU A 132 -1.16 6.00 2.94
N GLY A 133 -1.00 5.52 4.16
CA GLY A 133 -1.15 6.32 5.37
C GLY A 133 0.05 7.26 5.52
N ALA A 134 -0.18 8.56 5.40
CA ALA A 134 0.86 9.57 5.46
C ALA A 134 0.43 10.82 6.24
N LEU A 135 1.39 11.44 6.92
CA LEU A 135 1.20 12.69 7.68
C LEU A 135 2.17 13.77 7.23
N GLY A 136 3.47 13.45 7.09
CA GLY A 136 4.49 14.42 6.69
C GLY A 136 4.43 14.74 5.19
N PRO A 137 4.87 15.95 4.78
CA PRO A 137 4.69 16.44 3.42
C PRO A 137 5.35 15.57 2.35
N LEU A 138 6.56 15.05 2.60
CA LEU A 138 7.26 14.19 1.65
C LEU A 138 6.56 12.84 1.46
N MET A 139 6.07 12.21 2.55
CA MET A 139 5.36 10.95 2.47
C MET A 139 3.99 11.12 1.80
N THR A 140 3.31 12.24 2.05
CA THR A 140 2.04 12.59 1.40
C THR A 140 2.23 12.86 -0.10
N GLU A 141 3.34 13.47 -0.49
CA GLU A 141 3.70 13.65 -1.89
C GLU A 141 3.98 12.31 -2.58
N VAL A 142 4.66 11.38 -1.89
CA VAL A 142 4.86 9.99 -2.36
C VAL A 142 3.51 9.29 -2.59
N ALA A 143 2.52 9.49 -1.69
CA ALA A 143 1.17 8.95 -1.92
C ALA A 143 0.59 9.44 -3.25
N GLY A 144 0.64 10.74 -3.52
CA GLY A 144 0.21 11.33 -4.79
C GLY A 144 0.99 10.81 -6.00
N GLU A 145 2.30 10.56 -5.84
CA GLU A 145 3.16 10.15 -6.95
C GLU A 145 2.95 8.68 -7.35
N VAL A 146 2.91 7.75 -6.39
CA VAL A 146 2.97 6.31 -6.71
C VAL A 146 1.85 5.46 -6.11
N ALA A 147 1.12 5.91 -5.06
CA ALA A 147 0.01 5.16 -4.50
C ALA A 147 -1.32 5.44 -5.23
N ASP A 148 -2.32 4.61 -5.03
CA ASP A 148 -3.65 4.79 -5.61
C ASP A 148 -4.55 5.68 -4.74
N GLY A 149 -4.10 5.97 -3.51
CA GLY A 149 -4.79 6.87 -2.60
C GLY A 149 -4.01 7.22 -1.34
N LEU A 150 -4.62 8.09 -0.55
CA LEU A 150 -4.15 8.53 0.77
C LEU A 150 -5.15 8.12 1.85
N ILE A 151 -4.67 7.50 2.91
CA ILE A 151 -5.41 7.36 4.18
C ILE A 151 -5.01 8.54 5.06
N VAL A 152 -5.98 9.42 5.32
CA VAL A 152 -5.79 10.59 6.17
C VAL A 152 -5.80 10.15 7.63
N HIS A 153 -4.84 10.63 8.41
CA HIS A 153 -4.80 10.31 9.84
C HIS A 153 -6.02 10.91 10.55
N PRO A 154 -6.74 10.16 11.40
CA PRO A 154 -8.02 10.59 12.00
C PRO A 154 -7.91 11.83 12.91
N PHE A 155 -6.71 12.17 13.38
CA PHE A 155 -6.48 13.39 14.18
C PHE A 155 -6.17 14.64 13.34
N ASN A 156 -6.27 14.57 12.03
CA ASN A 156 -6.07 15.73 11.17
C ASN A 156 -7.27 16.68 11.24
N SER A 157 -6.96 17.98 11.27
CA SER A 157 -7.97 19.03 11.14
C SER A 157 -8.25 19.35 9.66
N MET A 158 -9.41 19.95 9.39
CA MET A 158 -9.72 20.43 8.03
C MET A 158 -8.67 21.41 7.49
N PRO A 159 -8.19 22.43 8.26
CA PRO A 159 -7.09 23.27 7.79
C PRO A 159 -5.82 22.49 7.42
N PHE A 160 -5.43 21.49 8.22
CA PHE A 160 -4.27 20.66 7.87
C PHE A 160 -4.49 19.91 6.56
N LEU A 161 -5.69 19.37 6.35
CA LEU A 161 -6.03 18.65 5.12
C LEU A 161 -5.96 19.60 3.90
N THR A 162 -6.58 20.78 3.98
CA THR A 162 -6.66 21.73 2.85
C THR A 162 -5.34 22.43 2.57
N ASP A 163 -4.61 22.82 3.60
CA ASP A 163 -3.45 23.71 3.45
C ASP A 163 -2.12 22.95 3.33
N HIS A 164 -2.08 21.69 3.75
CA HIS A 164 -0.86 20.87 3.74
C HIS A 164 -1.00 19.57 2.99
N ALA A 165 -1.98 18.72 3.33
CA ALA A 165 -2.05 17.38 2.76
C ALA A 165 -2.46 17.40 1.27
N LEU A 166 -3.55 18.06 0.91
CA LEU A 166 -4.02 18.13 -0.49
C LEU A 166 -3.01 18.79 -1.42
N PRO A 167 -2.35 19.91 -1.08
CA PRO A 167 -1.27 20.45 -1.91
C PRO A 167 -0.11 19.48 -2.11
N ALA A 168 0.28 18.69 -1.09
CA ALA A 168 1.32 17.67 -1.24
C ALA A 168 0.87 16.52 -2.16
N VAL A 169 -0.37 16.05 -2.04
CA VAL A 169 -0.95 15.07 -2.97
C VAL A 169 -0.93 15.61 -4.40
N HIS A 170 -1.35 16.85 -4.62
CA HIS A 170 -1.36 17.46 -5.96
C HIS A 170 0.03 17.55 -6.57
N ARG A 171 1.07 17.87 -5.78
CA ARG A 171 2.46 17.83 -6.28
C ARG A 171 2.86 16.42 -6.72
N GLY A 172 2.51 15.40 -5.93
CA GLY A 172 2.77 14.00 -6.26
C GLY A 172 2.05 13.55 -7.53
N LEU A 173 0.76 13.88 -7.66
CA LEU A 173 -0.04 13.59 -8.87
C LEU A 173 0.55 14.27 -10.11
N ALA A 174 0.98 15.53 -9.98
CA ALA A 174 1.62 16.26 -11.08
C ALA A 174 2.93 15.59 -11.54
N LYS A 175 3.75 15.06 -10.61
CA LYS A 175 4.97 14.31 -10.94
C LYS A 175 4.70 13.06 -11.77
N SER A 176 3.59 12.38 -11.52
CA SER A 176 3.20 11.15 -12.22
C SER A 176 2.26 11.38 -13.41
N GLY A 177 1.84 12.62 -13.66
CA GLY A 177 0.89 12.96 -14.73
C GLY A 177 -0.52 12.43 -14.50
N ARG A 178 -0.90 12.08 -13.26
CA ARG A 178 -2.22 11.52 -12.92
C ARG A 178 -3.24 12.59 -12.57
N ALA A 179 -4.50 12.34 -12.94
CA ALA A 179 -5.61 13.20 -12.57
C ALA A 179 -6.04 12.98 -11.10
N ARG A 180 -6.58 14.03 -10.47
CA ARG A 180 -7.13 13.94 -9.10
C ARG A 180 -8.30 12.94 -9.00
N GLY A 181 -9.10 12.81 -10.08
CA GLY A 181 -10.25 11.89 -10.10
C GLY A 181 -9.88 10.42 -9.98
N ASP A 182 -8.64 10.04 -10.32
CA ASP A 182 -8.14 8.66 -10.24
C ASP A 182 -7.50 8.34 -8.88
N PHE A 183 -7.58 9.26 -7.92
CA PHE A 183 -6.92 9.14 -6.63
C PHE A 183 -7.93 9.06 -5.47
N ILE A 184 -7.85 7.98 -4.71
CA ILE A 184 -8.73 7.71 -3.56
C ILE A 184 -8.27 8.56 -2.37
N LEU A 185 -9.19 9.33 -1.78
CA LEU A 185 -8.95 10.03 -0.51
C LEU A 185 -9.86 9.40 0.55
N GLN A 186 -9.23 8.69 1.48
CA GLN A 186 -9.91 8.05 2.60
C GLN A 186 -9.74 8.91 3.86
N ILE A 187 -10.86 9.42 4.39
CA ILE A 187 -10.91 10.28 5.58
C ILE A 187 -11.55 9.52 6.73
#